data_923c052bc688cf45ee809428da1b6862
#
_entry.id   923c052bc688cf45ee809428da1b6862
#
_cell.length_a   1.000
_cell.length_b   1.000
_cell.length_c   1.000
_cell.angle_alpha   90.00
_cell.angle_beta   90.00
_cell.angle_gamma   90.00
#
_symmetry.space_group_name_H-M   'P 1'
#
loop_
_entity.id
_entity.type
_entity.pdbx_description
1 polymer ?
#
loop_
_entity_poly.entity_id
_entity_poly.type
_entity_poly.pdbx_seq_one_letter_code
_entity_poly.pdbx_strand_id
1 'polypeptide(L)'
;MPGTVVVLNPAAGRGRGARLLPSVREAFGAVGVTDIRLTERSGDEPRVVAAALADGADTIAIVGGDGTWGRCAGGVLDAGAGDRVRLAFLTAGTGNDFAKNLGAPTADFAAMARLAADPGSERRVDAGVIECGGKTHWFLNVAGFGFDAVVLEDTSKGGKLGGSAVYIAAALRRLIGYPGFAFTEGGTDGQTRFAMMLVFSNGTNFGGGFRIAPRAKVDDGMFDLIEIGDVRGLWRIPLFVSALRGAHLAHPKVRARRGARCMLSFSGAPACDLDGELTQLASRDVVVRMAPGALRVVAPGVSSAAR
;
A
#
# COMPACT_ATOMS: atom_id res chain seq x y z
N MET A 1 3.01 -29.28 0.06
CA MET A 1 2.56 -28.67 1.31
C MET A 1 1.08 -28.43 1.22
N PRO A 2 0.29 -29.04 2.05
CA PRO A 2 -1.13 -28.73 2.12
C PRO A 2 -1.28 -27.29 2.56
N GLY A 3 -2.06 -26.50 1.82
CA GLY A 3 -2.46 -25.17 2.21
C GLY A 3 -1.72 -23.98 1.59
N THR A 4 -0.63 -24.16 0.83
CA THR A 4 0.02 -23.01 0.16
C THR A 4 -0.50 -22.84 -1.27
N VAL A 5 -0.99 -21.64 -1.59
CA VAL A 5 -1.46 -21.22 -2.92
C VAL A 5 -0.66 -20.01 -3.38
N VAL A 6 -0.25 -20.02 -4.65
CA VAL A 6 0.38 -18.85 -5.27
C VAL A 6 -0.66 -18.09 -6.08
N VAL A 7 -0.87 -16.81 -5.78
CA VAL A 7 -1.70 -15.88 -6.57
C VAL A 7 -0.77 -14.99 -7.38
N LEU A 8 -0.86 -15.05 -8.70
CA LEU A 8 0.00 -14.29 -9.59
C LEU A 8 -0.82 -13.37 -10.50
N ASN A 9 -0.47 -12.09 -10.50
CA ASN A 9 -1.02 -11.12 -11.45
C ASN A 9 -0.14 -11.03 -12.70
N PRO A 10 -0.56 -11.58 -13.86
CA PRO A 10 0.23 -11.56 -15.08
C PRO A 10 0.50 -10.14 -15.61
N ALA A 11 -0.43 -9.20 -15.36
CA ALA A 11 -0.32 -7.82 -15.83
C ALA A 11 0.60 -6.96 -14.96
N ALA A 12 0.98 -7.41 -13.76
CA ALA A 12 1.85 -6.66 -12.85
C ALA A 12 3.16 -6.25 -13.53
N GLY A 13 3.63 -5.03 -13.23
CA GLY A 13 4.86 -4.48 -13.78
C GLY A 13 4.87 -4.43 -15.32
N ARG A 14 3.74 -4.07 -15.95
CA ARG A 14 3.57 -4.01 -17.42
C ARG A 14 3.84 -5.38 -18.11
N GLY A 15 3.25 -6.44 -17.54
CA GLY A 15 3.39 -7.80 -18.04
C GLY A 15 4.65 -8.54 -17.54
N ARG A 16 5.40 -7.95 -16.60
CA ARG A 16 6.52 -8.65 -15.94
C ARG A 16 6.01 -9.88 -15.17
N GLY A 17 4.83 -9.79 -14.53
CA GLY A 17 4.23 -10.93 -13.82
C GLY A 17 4.12 -12.17 -14.69
N ALA A 18 3.63 -12.06 -15.93
CA ALA A 18 3.56 -13.19 -16.86
C ALA A 18 4.94 -13.79 -17.17
N ARG A 19 5.97 -12.94 -17.34
CA ARG A 19 7.35 -13.41 -17.61
C ARG A 19 8.00 -14.12 -16.44
N LEU A 20 7.54 -13.82 -15.21
CA LEU A 20 8.06 -14.43 -13.98
C LEU A 20 7.42 -15.80 -13.66
N LEU A 21 6.31 -16.16 -14.32
CA LEU A 21 5.59 -17.41 -14.07
C LEU A 21 6.47 -18.67 -14.12
N PRO A 22 7.39 -18.86 -15.09
CA PRO A 22 8.28 -20.04 -15.09
C PRO A 22 9.16 -20.11 -13.84
N SER A 23 9.80 -19.00 -13.46
CA SER A 23 10.65 -18.93 -12.26
C SER A 23 9.87 -19.13 -10.96
N VAL A 24 8.63 -18.64 -10.90
CA VAL A 24 7.74 -18.86 -9.76
C VAL A 24 7.36 -20.34 -9.67
N ARG A 25 7.03 -21.00 -10.79
CA ARG A 25 6.74 -22.43 -10.85
C ARG A 25 7.92 -23.29 -10.39
N GLU A 26 9.11 -22.96 -10.85
CA GLU A 26 10.34 -23.64 -10.44
C GLU A 26 10.58 -23.49 -8.94
N ALA A 27 10.57 -22.26 -8.43
CA ALA A 27 10.87 -21.94 -7.03
C ALA A 27 9.87 -22.61 -6.05
N PHE A 28 8.57 -22.50 -6.33
CA PHE A 28 7.53 -23.06 -5.48
C PHE A 28 7.39 -24.56 -5.69
N GLY A 29 7.59 -25.07 -6.91
CA GLY A 29 7.62 -26.51 -7.20
C GLY A 29 8.74 -27.22 -6.44
N ALA A 30 9.91 -26.59 -6.27
CA ALA A 30 11.02 -27.15 -5.49
C ALA A 30 10.68 -27.39 -4.00
N VAL A 31 9.66 -26.69 -3.46
CA VAL A 31 9.14 -26.91 -2.10
C VAL A 31 7.79 -27.61 -2.09
N GLY A 32 7.37 -28.22 -3.22
CA GLY A 32 6.16 -29.02 -3.33
C GLY A 32 4.86 -28.23 -3.49
N VAL A 33 4.93 -26.94 -3.84
CA VAL A 33 3.77 -26.08 -4.10
C VAL A 33 3.50 -26.01 -5.59
N THR A 34 2.35 -26.51 -6.04
CA THR A 34 1.95 -26.57 -7.46
C THR A 34 0.69 -25.78 -7.78
N ASP A 35 -0.08 -25.36 -6.75
CA ASP A 35 -1.29 -24.58 -6.95
C ASP A 35 -0.91 -23.11 -7.23
N ILE A 36 -0.97 -22.71 -8.49
CA ILE A 36 -0.69 -21.35 -8.96
C ILE A 36 -1.91 -20.84 -9.69
N ARG A 37 -2.54 -19.81 -9.12
CA ARG A 37 -3.77 -19.18 -9.64
C ARG A 37 -3.45 -17.82 -10.24
N LEU A 38 -3.89 -17.61 -11.47
CA LEU A 38 -3.67 -16.37 -12.18
C LEU A 38 -4.89 -15.46 -12.01
N THR A 39 -4.64 -14.16 -11.84
CA THR A 39 -5.72 -13.18 -12.00
C THR A 39 -5.99 -12.97 -13.50
N GLU A 40 -7.26 -12.84 -13.89
CA GLU A 40 -7.67 -12.69 -15.28
C GLU A 40 -7.83 -11.21 -15.68
N ARG A 41 -8.18 -10.37 -14.72
CA ARG A 41 -8.43 -8.93 -14.91
C ARG A 41 -8.08 -8.12 -13.66
N SER A 42 -8.02 -6.81 -13.80
CA SER A 42 -7.83 -5.91 -12.66
C SER A 42 -8.99 -6.03 -11.68
N GLY A 43 -8.69 -6.11 -10.38
CA GLY A 43 -9.70 -6.27 -9.32
C GLY A 43 -10.18 -7.71 -9.11
N ASP A 44 -9.56 -8.70 -9.75
CA ASP A 44 -9.90 -10.13 -9.62
C ASP A 44 -9.28 -10.78 -8.37
N GLU A 45 -8.31 -10.11 -7.76
CA GLU A 45 -7.55 -10.64 -6.64
C GLU A 45 -8.43 -11.11 -5.46
N PRO A 46 -9.46 -10.36 -5.00
CA PRO A 46 -10.30 -10.83 -3.89
C PRO A 46 -11.06 -12.12 -4.21
N ARG A 47 -11.50 -12.30 -5.46
CA ARG A 47 -12.17 -13.54 -5.90
C ARG A 47 -11.20 -14.74 -5.85
N VAL A 48 -9.98 -14.55 -6.34
CA VAL A 48 -8.96 -15.62 -6.34
C VAL A 48 -8.56 -15.98 -4.91
N VAL A 49 -8.42 -14.95 -4.04
CA VAL A 49 -8.15 -15.14 -2.60
C VAL A 49 -9.30 -15.90 -1.94
N ALA A 50 -10.56 -15.48 -2.17
CA ALA A 50 -11.73 -16.15 -1.59
C ALA A 50 -11.78 -17.63 -1.97
N ALA A 51 -11.50 -17.96 -3.24
CA ALA A 51 -11.41 -19.35 -3.70
C ALA A 51 -10.27 -20.11 -3.00
N ALA A 52 -9.08 -19.51 -2.85
CA ALA A 52 -7.98 -20.13 -2.13
C ALA A 52 -8.32 -20.42 -0.65
N LEU A 53 -9.01 -19.48 0.00
CA LEU A 53 -9.47 -19.62 1.38
C LEU A 53 -10.51 -20.74 1.53
N ALA A 54 -11.44 -20.85 0.57
CA ALA A 54 -12.48 -21.90 0.54
C ALA A 54 -11.86 -23.30 0.36
N ASP A 55 -10.77 -23.39 -0.39
CA ASP A 55 -10.01 -24.63 -0.58
C ASP A 55 -9.04 -24.93 0.58
N GLY A 56 -9.06 -24.14 1.66
CA GLY A 56 -8.30 -24.38 2.88
C GLY A 56 -6.86 -23.86 2.85
N ALA A 57 -6.55 -22.84 2.03
CA ALA A 57 -5.22 -22.21 2.04
C ALA A 57 -4.89 -21.64 3.43
N ASP A 58 -3.71 -21.96 3.95
CA ASP A 58 -3.10 -21.41 5.16
C ASP A 58 -1.96 -20.41 4.83
N THR A 59 -1.48 -20.44 3.61
CA THR A 59 -0.45 -19.52 3.11
C THR A 59 -0.79 -19.11 1.68
N ILE A 60 -0.80 -17.80 1.42
CA ILE A 60 -1.03 -17.25 0.08
C ILE A 60 0.21 -16.44 -0.32
N ALA A 61 0.93 -16.93 -1.33
CA ALA A 61 2.07 -16.25 -1.92
C ALA A 61 1.60 -15.37 -3.09
N ILE A 62 1.83 -14.07 -3.00
CA ILE A 62 1.25 -13.08 -3.90
C ILE A 62 2.35 -12.50 -4.78
N VAL A 63 2.33 -12.81 -6.08
CA VAL A 63 3.26 -12.29 -7.08
C VAL A 63 2.63 -11.09 -7.77
N GLY A 64 3.08 -9.89 -7.43
CA GLY A 64 2.49 -8.65 -7.92
C GLY A 64 3.26 -7.40 -7.52
N GLY A 65 2.58 -6.27 -7.50
CA GLY A 65 3.02 -5.00 -6.94
C GLY A 65 2.07 -4.56 -5.83
N ASP A 66 2.28 -3.34 -5.30
CA ASP A 66 1.56 -2.80 -4.14
C ASP A 66 0.02 -2.93 -4.27
N GLY A 67 -0.57 -2.54 -5.41
CA GLY A 67 -2.01 -2.67 -5.62
C GLY A 67 -2.51 -4.13 -5.64
N THR A 68 -1.74 -5.09 -6.20
CA THR A 68 -2.09 -6.53 -6.13
C THR A 68 -2.04 -7.02 -4.69
N TRP A 69 -1.00 -6.62 -3.96
CA TRP A 69 -0.82 -6.99 -2.55
C TRP A 69 -1.93 -6.42 -1.67
N GLY A 70 -2.26 -5.13 -1.84
CA GLY A 70 -3.34 -4.47 -1.10
C GLY A 70 -4.69 -5.16 -1.32
N ARG A 71 -5.04 -5.49 -2.58
CA ARG A 71 -6.30 -6.19 -2.90
C ARG A 71 -6.35 -7.63 -2.37
N CYS A 72 -5.24 -8.37 -2.44
CA CYS A 72 -5.18 -9.71 -1.85
C CYS A 72 -5.29 -9.67 -0.33
N ALA A 73 -4.55 -8.78 0.32
CA ALA A 73 -4.62 -8.62 1.76
C ALA A 73 -5.98 -8.14 2.23
N GLY A 74 -6.59 -7.16 1.50
CA GLY A 74 -7.97 -6.74 1.74
C GLY A 74 -8.95 -7.91 1.66
N GLY A 75 -8.83 -8.77 0.65
CA GLY A 75 -9.65 -9.97 0.52
C GLY A 75 -9.50 -10.96 1.69
N VAL A 76 -8.30 -11.11 2.22
CA VAL A 76 -8.04 -11.93 3.43
C VAL A 76 -8.68 -11.28 4.67
N LEU A 77 -8.57 -9.96 4.81
CA LEU A 77 -9.12 -9.23 5.95
C LEU A 77 -10.65 -9.17 5.93
N ASP A 78 -11.25 -8.95 4.76
CA ASP A 78 -12.71 -8.98 4.58
C ASP A 78 -13.31 -10.36 4.88
N ALA A 79 -12.55 -11.43 4.61
CA ALA A 79 -12.93 -12.80 4.97
C ALA A 79 -12.67 -13.15 6.44
N GLY A 80 -12.17 -12.22 7.26
CA GLY A 80 -11.80 -12.48 8.65
C GLY A 80 -10.68 -13.51 8.81
N ALA A 81 -9.80 -13.65 7.80
CA ALA A 81 -8.81 -14.71 7.73
C ALA A 81 -7.39 -14.24 8.12
N GLY A 82 -7.21 -12.98 8.54
CA GLY A 82 -5.90 -12.40 8.84
C GLY A 82 -5.11 -13.13 9.93
N ASP A 83 -5.78 -13.71 10.89
CA ASP A 83 -5.15 -14.47 11.99
C ASP A 83 -4.74 -15.91 11.62
N ARG A 84 -5.32 -16.49 10.58
CA ARG A 84 -5.11 -17.90 10.21
C ARG A 84 -4.30 -18.08 8.93
N VAL A 85 -4.21 -17.06 8.08
CA VAL A 85 -3.55 -17.14 6.78
C VAL A 85 -2.31 -16.28 6.76
N ARG A 86 -1.19 -16.82 6.29
CA ARG A 86 0.06 -16.10 6.09
C ARG A 86 0.13 -15.57 4.66
N LEU A 87 0.60 -14.33 4.49
CA LEU A 87 0.82 -13.72 3.20
C LEU A 87 2.32 -13.62 2.89
N ALA A 88 2.74 -14.16 1.76
CA ALA A 88 4.09 -13.98 1.23
C ALA A 88 4.06 -13.02 0.04
N PHE A 89 4.79 -11.91 0.11
CA PHE A 89 4.82 -10.88 -0.93
C PHE A 89 6.03 -11.04 -1.85
N LEU A 90 5.77 -11.24 -3.15
CA LEU A 90 6.80 -11.42 -4.18
C LEU A 90 6.68 -10.30 -5.23
N THR A 91 7.81 -9.64 -5.50
CA THR A 91 7.85 -8.42 -6.30
C THR A 91 7.78 -8.69 -7.80
N ALA A 92 6.74 -8.20 -8.43
CA ALA A 92 6.61 -8.12 -9.90
C ALA A 92 6.25 -6.70 -10.38
N GLY A 93 5.89 -5.81 -9.45
CA GLY A 93 5.56 -4.41 -9.71
C GLY A 93 6.78 -3.51 -9.91
N THR A 94 6.53 -2.21 -10.05
CA THR A 94 7.57 -1.18 -10.25
C THR A 94 7.97 -0.50 -8.93
N GLY A 95 7.02 -0.17 -8.05
CA GLY A 95 7.25 0.51 -6.76
C GLY A 95 7.67 -0.45 -5.67
N ASN A 96 6.81 -1.40 -5.38
CA ASN A 96 6.97 -2.42 -4.35
C ASN A 96 7.35 -1.78 -3.00
N ASP A 97 6.65 -0.70 -2.64
CA ASP A 97 7.01 0.13 -1.50
C ASP A 97 6.79 -0.57 -0.17
N PHE A 98 5.71 -1.35 -0.05
CA PHE A 98 5.43 -2.12 1.16
C PHE A 98 6.53 -3.17 1.45
N ALA A 99 7.07 -3.81 0.40
CA ALA A 99 8.13 -4.81 0.54
C ALA A 99 9.38 -4.31 1.28
N LYS A 100 9.68 -3.01 1.14
CA LYS A 100 10.85 -2.36 1.77
C LYS A 100 10.78 -2.39 3.30
N ASN A 101 9.59 -2.59 3.87
CA ASN A 101 9.35 -2.61 5.31
C ASN A 101 9.37 -4.02 5.91
N LEU A 102 9.38 -5.06 5.07
CA LEU A 102 9.19 -6.44 5.55
C LEU A 102 10.48 -7.13 5.99
N GLY A 103 11.64 -6.69 5.48
CA GLY A 103 12.91 -7.38 5.70
C GLY A 103 12.97 -8.78 5.08
N ALA A 104 12.03 -9.11 4.17
CA ALA A 104 11.91 -10.39 3.50
C ALA A 104 12.55 -10.35 2.10
N PRO A 105 13.04 -11.48 1.55
CA PRO A 105 13.67 -11.55 0.23
C PRO A 105 12.63 -11.54 -0.91
N THR A 106 11.80 -10.52 -0.97
CA THR A 106 10.61 -10.45 -1.85
C THR A 106 10.91 -10.52 -3.36
N ALA A 107 12.17 -10.30 -3.76
CA ALA A 107 12.64 -10.43 -5.14
C ALA A 107 13.31 -11.80 -5.43
N ASP A 108 13.66 -12.56 -4.41
CA ASP A 108 14.23 -13.91 -4.52
C ASP A 108 13.11 -14.94 -4.29
N PHE A 109 12.58 -15.48 -5.38
CA PHE A 109 11.45 -16.40 -5.32
C PHE A 109 11.81 -17.72 -4.64
N ALA A 110 13.04 -18.22 -4.81
CA ALA A 110 13.48 -19.46 -4.17
C ALA A 110 13.65 -19.29 -2.66
N ALA A 111 14.23 -18.16 -2.22
CA ALA A 111 14.33 -17.85 -0.80
C ALA A 111 12.94 -17.64 -0.18
N MET A 112 12.04 -16.94 -0.87
CA MET A 112 10.68 -16.71 -0.39
C MET A 112 9.86 -17.98 -0.34
N ALA A 113 10.00 -18.88 -1.32
CA ALA A 113 9.34 -20.19 -1.32
C ALA A 113 9.79 -21.04 -0.11
N ARG A 114 11.09 -21.04 0.22
CA ARG A 114 11.61 -21.72 1.43
C ARG A 114 11.05 -21.11 2.72
N LEU A 115 10.98 -19.76 2.82
CA LEU A 115 10.37 -19.10 3.98
C LEU A 115 8.88 -19.42 4.10
N ALA A 116 8.14 -19.39 2.98
CA ALA A 116 6.72 -19.75 2.97
C ALA A 116 6.50 -21.22 3.42
N ALA A 117 7.49 -22.09 3.13
CA ALA A 117 7.51 -23.48 3.55
C ALA A 117 7.75 -23.67 5.04
N ASP A 118 8.39 -22.72 5.71
CA ASP A 118 8.70 -22.77 7.15
C ASP A 118 7.58 -22.09 7.97
N PRO A 119 6.83 -22.86 8.80
CA PRO A 119 5.78 -22.27 9.64
C PRO A 119 6.28 -21.24 10.65
N GLY A 120 7.56 -21.28 11.04
CA GLY A 120 8.18 -20.33 11.97
C GLY A 120 8.60 -19.02 11.33
N SER A 121 8.61 -18.94 10.00
CA SER A 121 9.02 -17.75 9.26
C SER A 121 7.85 -16.79 9.06
N GLU A 122 7.46 -16.09 10.12
CA GLU A 122 6.38 -15.10 10.07
C GLU A 122 6.57 -13.94 11.04
N ARG A 123 5.92 -12.84 10.73
CA ARG A 123 5.70 -11.71 11.65
C ARG A 123 4.29 -11.18 11.47
N ARG A 124 3.78 -10.53 12.52
CA ARG A 124 2.55 -9.76 12.40
C ARG A 124 2.84 -8.38 11.89
N VAL A 125 1.95 -7.90 11.00
CA VAL A 125 1.98 -6.51 10.51
C VAL A 125 0.59 -5.91 10.63
N ASP A 126 0.57 -4.60 10.77
CA ASP A 126 -0.64 -3.81 10.86
C ASP A 126 -1.23 -3.60 9.46
N ALA A 127 -2.53 -3.33 9.40
CA ALA A 127 -3.20 -2.82 8.21
C ALA A 127 -3.92 -1.53 8.56
N GLY A 128 -3.90 -0.59 7.64
CA GLY A 128 -4.70 0.61 7.79
C GLY A 128 -6.13 0.39 7.28
N VAL A 129 -7.06 1.13 7.85
CA VAL A 129 -8.49 1.04 7.55
C VAL A 129 -9.06 2.42 7.32
N ILE A 130 -9.79 2.60 6.24
CA ILE A 130 -10.69 3.73 6.03
C ILE A 130 -12.13 3.24 6.15
N GLU A 131 -12.86 3.81 7.10
CA GLU A 131 -14.30 3.62 7.27
C GLU A 131 -15.02 4.85 6.73
N CYS A 132 -15.89 4.67 5.73
CA CYS A 132 -16.55 5.75 5.05
C CYS A 132 -17.88 5.30 4.44
N GLY A 133 -18.99 5.98 4.76
CA GLY A 133 -20.31 5.70 4.19
C GLY A 133 -20.76 4.24 4.39
N GLY A 134 -20.45 3.62 5.52
CA GLY A 134 -20.76 2.22 5.83
C GLY A 134 -19.90 1.20 5.10
N LYS A 135 -18.84 1.63 4.40
CA LYS A 135 -17.87 0.76 3.72
C LYS A 135 -16.54 0.81 4.43
N THR A 136 -15.81 -0.31 4.35
CA THR A 136 -14.43 -0.46 4.83
C THR A 136 -13.50 -0.59 3.62
N HIS A 137 -12.38 0.16 3.65
CA HIS A 137 -11.32 0.06 2.67
C HIS A 137 -10.01 -0.19 3.41
N TRP A 138 -9.26 -1.20 3.01
CA TRP A 138 -7.98 -1.56 3.59
C TRP A 138 -6.82 -0.93 2.82
N PHE A 139 -5.75 -0.62 3.52
CA PHE A 139 -4.46 -0.29 2.92
C PHE A 139 -3.32 -0.93 3.72
N LEU A 140 -2.28 -1.35 3.04
CA LEU A 140 -1.09 -1.96 3.63
C LEU A 140 -0.02 -0.93 3.95
N ASN A 141 0.19 -0.01 3.04
CA ASN A 141 1.32 0.91 3.03
C ASN A 141 0.89 2.34 3.30
N VAL A 142 0.02 2.90 2.46
CA VAL A 142 -0.41 4.29 2.60
C VAL A 142 -1.86 4.51 2.19
N ALA A 143 -2.48 5.52 2.84
CA ALA A 143 -3.70 6.17 2.38
C ALA A 143 -3.43 7.66 2.23
N GLY A 144 -3.62 8.20 1.02
CA GLY A 144 -3.32 9.58 0.69
C GLY A 144 -4.52 10.36 0.19
N PHE A 145 -4.62 11.63 0.62
CA PHE A 145 -5.68 12.54 0.19
C PHE A 145 -5.06 13.80 -0.40
N GLY A 146 -5.62 14.26 -1.51
CA GLY A 146 -5.24 15.50 -2.14
C GLY A 146 -4.38 15.32 -3.37
N PHE A 147 -3.19 15.89 -3.41
CA PHE A 147 -2.36 15.95 -4.61
C PHE A 147 -2.03 14.56 -5.19
N ASP A 148 -1.77 13.56 -4.36
CA ASP A 148 -1.50 12.18 -4.77
C ASP A 148 -2.67 11.54 -5.51
N ALA A 149 -3.91 11.70 -4.99
CA ALA A 149 -5.11 11.22 -5.66
C ALA A 149 -5.30 11.88 -7.04
N VAL A 150 -5.01 13.19 -7.16
CA VAL A 150 -5.06 13.90 -8.45
C VAL A 150 -4.03 13.38 -9.44
N VAL A 151 -2.83 13.07 -8.99
CA VAL A 151 -1.78 12.48 -9.85
C VAL A 151 -2.22 11.10 -10.35
N LEU A 152 -2.80 10.26 -9.49
CA LEU A 152 -3.34 8.96 -9.90
C LEU A 152 -4.49 9.09 -10.90
N GLU A 153 -5.39 10.04 -10.71
CA GLU A 153 -6.49 10.31 -11.64
C GLU A 153 -5.98 10.67 -13.03
N ASP A 154 -5.00 11.57 -13.11
CA ASP A 154 -4.39 11.96 -14.39
C ASP A 154 -3.68 10.78 -15.07
N THR A 155 -3.01 9.91 -14.31
CA THR A 155 -2.33 8.74 -14.87
C THR A 155 -3.28 7.67 -15.36
N SER A 156 -4.43 7.50 -14.72
CA SER A 156 -5.44 6.56 -15.15
C SER A 156 -6.12 6.98 -16.47
N LYS A 157 -6.26 8.29 -16.70
CA LYS A 157 -6.88 8.88 -17.91
C LYS A 157 -5.89 9.06 -19.07
N GLY A 158 -4.61 9.28 -18.77
CA GLY A 158 -3.56 9.46 -19.76
C GLY A 158 -3.11 8.13 -20.34
N GLY A 159 -3.59 7.79 -21.52
CA GLY A 159 -3.15 6.60 -22.25
C GLY A 159 -1.62 6.51 -22.34
N LYS A 160 -1.10 5.31 -22.48
CA LYS A 160 0.31 4.84 -22.42
C LYS A 160 1.34 5.52 -23.36
N LEU A 161 1.05 6.69 -23.91
CA LEU A 161 1.81 7.35 -24.99
C LEU A 161 2.86 8.39 -24.56
N GLY A 162 3.00 8.67 -23.25
CA GLY A 162 4.03 9.60 -22.76
C GLY A 162 5.14 8.86 -22.03
N GLY A 163 6.40 9.05 -22.45
CA GLY A 163 7.56 8.56 -21.69
C GLY A 163 7.62 9.15 -20.28
N SER A 164 8.42 8.55 -19.38
CA SER A 164 8.54 8.94 -17.96
C SER A 164 8.78 10.45 -17.76
N ALA A 165 9.48 11.11 -18.67
CA ALA A 165 9.76 12.55 -18.60
C ALA A 165 8.50 13.42 -18.78
N VAL A 166 7.61 13.05 -19.70
CA VAL A 166 6.34 13.78 -19.93
C VAL A 166 5.43 13.64 -18.72
N TYR A 167 5.41 12.46 -18.13
CA TYR A 167 4.67 12.19 -16.90
C TYR A 167 5.18 13.04 -15.73
N ILE A 168 6.49 13.06 -15.50
CA ILE A 168 7.10 13.87 -14.43
C ILE A 168 6.83 15.35 -14.67
N ALA A 169 6.94 15.83 -15.91
CA ALA A 169 6.64 17.23 -16.25
C ALA A 169 5.17 17.58 -15.99
N ALA A 170 4.24 16.70 -16.32
CA ALA A 170 2.81 16.89 -16.06
C ALA A 170 2.52 16.90 -14.54
N ALA A 171 3.09 15.97 -13.79
CA ALA A 171 2.97 15.93 -12.34
C ALA A 171 3.54 17.20 -11.67
N LEU A 172 4.71 17.67 -12.11
CA LEU A 172 5.30 18.91 -11.62
C LEU A 172 4.45 20.15 -11.96
N ARG A 173 3.90 20.22 -13.17
CA ARG A 173 2.99 21.29 -13.56
C ARG A 173 1.72 21.31 -12.70
N ARG A 174 1.13 20.14 -12.46
CA ARG A 174 -0.01 19.97 -11.56
C ARG A 174 0.34 20.37 -10.13
N LEU A 175 1.51 19.95 -9.64
CA LEU A 175 1.99 20.28 -8.30
C LEU A 175 2.02 21.80 -8.07
N ILE A 176 2.53 22.59 -9.03
CA ILE A 176 2.62 24.05 -8.92
C ILE A 176 1.24 24.70 -8.84
N GLY A 177 0.29 24.24 -9.67
CA GLY A 177 -1.06 24.80 -9.77
C GLY A 177 -2.12 24.18 -8.86
N TYR A 178 -1.78 23.15 -8.10
CA TYR A 178 -2.77 22.47 -7.27
C TYR A 178 -3.32 23.39 -6.17
N PRO A 179 -4.66 23.58 -6.07
CA PRO A 179 -5.23 24.54 -5.14
C PRO A 179 -5.16 24.07 -3.67
N GLY A 180 -4.95 22.76 -3.43
CA GLY A 180 -5.14 22.18 -2.10
C GLY A 180 -6.61 21.94 -1.76
N PHE A 181 -6.88 21.57 -0.52
CA PHE A 181 -8.23 21.30 -0.02
C PHE A 181 -8.38 21.64 1.45
N ALA A 182 -9.61 21.97 1.85
CA ALA A 182 -9.98 22.16 3.23
C ALA A 182 -10.49 20.85 3.82
N PHE A 183 -10.16 20.59 5.06
CA PHE A 183 -10.65 19.48 5.85
C PHE A 183 -10.80 19.88 7.31
N THR A 184 -11.67 19.19 8.04
CA THR A 184 -11.85 19.34 9.48
C THR A 184 -11.40 18.05 10.16
N GLU A 185 -10.59 18.17 11.19
CA GLU A 185 -10.16 17.05 12.01
C GLU A 185 -10.93 17.04 13.32
N GLY A 186 -11.34 15.85 13.80
CA GLY A 186 -12.13 15.71 15.02
C GLY A 186 -13.65 15.70 14.81
N GLY A 187 -14.11 15.54 13.57
CA GLY A 187 -15.53 15.56 13.19
C GLY A 187 -16.04 16.98 12.94
N THR A 188 -17.36 17.18 13.00
CA THR A 188 -18.01 18.45 12.64
C THR A 188 -17.64 19.64 13.51
N ASP A 189 -17.23 19.40 14.76
CA ASP A 189 -16.86 20.46 15.72
C ASP A 189 -15.35 20.74 15.72
N GLY A 190 -14.62 20.08 14.85
CA GLY A 190 -13.17 20.20 14.75
C GLY A 190 -12.71 21.50 14.09
N GLN A 191 -11.42 21.77 14.18
CA GLN A 191 -10.81 22.91 13.51
C GLN A 191 -10.63 22.66 12.02
N THR A 192 -11.16 23.56 11.18
CA THR A 192 -10.92 23.55 9.73
C THR A 192 -9.47 23.91 9.44
N ARG A 193 -8.82 23.07 8.64
CA ARG A 193 -7.43 23.21 8.20
C ARG A 193 -7.35 23.13 6.69
N PHE A 194 -6.22 23.53 6.15
CA PHE A 194 -5.96 23.50 4.70
C PHE A 194 -4.67 22.74 4.42
N ALA A 195 -4.75 21.81 3.50
CA ALA A 195 -3.59 21.03 3.07
C ALA A 195 -3.52 20.86 1.56
N MET A 196 -2.31 20.60 1.08
CA MET A 196 -2.07 20.07 -0.26
C MET A 196 -2.19 18.55 -0.28
N MET A 197 -1.78 17.91 0.82
CA MET A 197 -1.68 16.47 0.90
C MET A 197 -1.79 16.02 2.35
N LEU A 198 -2.55 14.98 2.60
CA LEU A 198 -2.57 14.22 3.85
C LEU A 198 -2.20 12.78 3.52
N VAL A 199 -1.17 12.24 4.17
CA VAL A 199 -0.75 10.86 3.99
C VAL A 199 -0.77 10.14 5.34
N PHE A 200 -1.57 9.11 5.43
CA PHE A 200 -1.57 8.14 6.53
C PHE A 200 -0.68 6.98 6.12
N SER A 201 0.47 6.87 6.74
CA SER A 201 1.51 5.94 6.33
C SER A 201 1.73 4.86 7.38
N ASN A 202 1.59 3.61 6.97
CA ASN A 202 2.00 2.43 7.73
C ASN A 202 3.45 2.06 7.39
N GLY A 203 3.86 2.25 6.12
CA GLY A 203 5.23 2.02 5.67
C GLY A 203 6.04 3.29 5.45
N THR A 204 7.34 3.14 5.22
CA THR A 204 8.28 4.26 5.12
C THR A 204 8.27 4.96 3.76
N ASN A 205 7.93 4.23 2.69
CA ASN A 205 8.07 4.67 1.31
C ASN A 205 6.72 4.78 0.61
N PHE A 206 6.66 5.68 -0.39
CA PHE A 206 5.48 5.96 -1.19
C PHE A 206 5.88 6.33 -2.62
N GLY A 207 5.02 5.98 -3.61
CA GLY A 207 5.21 6.38 -5.00
C GLY A 207 6.52 5.89 -5.64
N GLY A 208 7.04 4.74 -5.19
CA GLY A 208 8.23 4.08 -5.74
C GLY A 208 9.58 4.64 -5.28
N GLY A 209 9.61 5.81 -4.63
CA GLY A 209 10.89 6.43 -4.27
C GLY A 209 10.85 7.45 -3.14
N PHE A 210 9.69 7.96 -2.79
CA PHE A 210 9.56 8.97 -1.74
C PHE A 210 9.59 8.34 -0.36
N ARG A 211 10.47 8.83 0.51
CA ARG A 211 10.50 8.45 1.93
C ARG A 211 9.57 9.36 2.72
N ILE A 212 8.27 9.17 2.50
CA ILE A 212 7.23 10.06 3.02
C ILE A 212 7.13 10.01 4.55
N ALA A 213 7.28 8.84 5.14
CA ALA A 213 7.26 8.61 6.58
C ALA A 213 8.48 7.80 7.03
N PRO A 214 9.69 8.39 7.08
CA PRO A 214 10.94 7.66 7.31
C PRO A 214 11.03 6.89 8.63
N ARG A 215 10.14 7.19 9.59
CA ARG A 215 10.08 6.58 10.92
C ARG A 215 8.92 5.61 11.11
N ALA A 216 8.09 5.43 10.08
CA ALA A 216 6.94 4.52 10.13
C ALA A 216 7.39 3.08 10.40
N LYS A 217 6.58 2.35 11.15
CA LYS A 217 6.76 0.93 11.47
C LYS A 217 5.46 0.20 11.17
N VAL A 218 5.57 -0.93 10.50
CA VAL A 218 4.41 -1.72 10.07
C VAL A 218 3.83 -2.63 11.14
N ASP A 219 4.30 -2.53 12.40
CA ASP A 219 3.99 -3.46 13.49
C ASP A 219 3.87 -2.79 14.87
N ASP A 220 3.55 -1.49 14.93
CA ASP A 220 3.45 -0.75 16.20
C ASP A 220 2.04 -0.20 16.50
N GLY A 221 1.06 -0.58 15.68
CA GLY A 221 -0.35 -0.22 15.85
C GLY A 221 -0.66 1.24 15.50
N MET A 222 0.26 1.96 14.87
CA MET A 222 0.11 3.39 14.59
C MET A 222 0.42 3.72 13.13
N PHE A 223 -0.26 4.72 12.59
CA PHE A 223 0.14 5.38 11.36
C PHE A 223 0.99 6.62 11.66
N ASP A 224 1.87 6.97 10.73
CA ASP A 224 2.47 8.30 10.64
C ASP A 224 1.60 9.17 9.73
N LEU A 225 0.97 10.21 10.28
CA LEU A 225 0.23 11.20 9.49
C LEU A 225 1.16 12.34 9.10
N ILE A 226 1.36 12.46 7.80
CA ILE A 226 2.13 13.55 7.19
C ILE A 226 1.15 14.51 6.53
N GLU A 227 1.07 15.71 7.07
CA GLU A 227 0.27 16.81 6.53
C GLU A 227 1.20 17.81 5.86
N ILE A 228 1.01 18.01 4.57
CA ILE A 228 1.68 19.06 3.80
C ILE A 228 0.69 20.21 3.63
N GLY A 229 0.94 21.32 4.33
CA GLY A 229 0.12 22.52 4.27
C GLY A 229 0.31 23.31 2.98
N ASP A 230 -0.25 24.52 2.95
CA ASP A 230 -0.16 25.40 1.77
C ASP A 230 1.27 25.92 1.57
N VAL A 231 1.96 25.28 0.64
CA VAL A 231 3.22 25.77 0.05
C VAL A 231 2.90 26.27 -1.34
N ARG A 232 3.32 27.52 -1.67
CA ARG A 232 2.88 28.19 -2.90
C ARG A 232 3.88 28.06 -4.04
N GLY A 233 3.32 27.85 -5.24
CA GLY A 233 4.02 27.98 -6.51
C GLY A 233 5.28 27.09 -6.62
N LEU A 234 6.36 27.67 -7.08
CA LEU A 234 7.61 26.97 -7.36
C LEU A 234 8.30 26.39 -6.11
N TRP A 235 8.01 26.90 -4.91
CA TRP A 235 8.55 26.36 -3.65
C TRP A 235 8.10 24.93 -3.34
N ARG A 236 7.05 24.45 -4.02
CA ARG A 236 6.60 23.07 -3.94
C ARG A 236 7.62 22.08 -4.53
N ILE A 237 8.38 22.49 -5.55
CA ILE A 237 9.36 21.64 -6.22
C ILE A 237 10.48 21.19 -5.27
N PRO A 238 11.22 22.10 -4.59
CA PRO A 238 12.25 21.67 -3.64
C PRO A 238 11.68 20.85 -2.47
N LEU A 239 10.47 21.16 -2.00
CA LEU A 239 9.79 20.36 -0.99
C LEU A 239 9.56 18.94 -1.49
N PHE A 240 9.00 18.76 -2.68
CA PHE A 240 8.75 17.46 -3.30
C PHE A 240 10.06 16.67 -3.50
N VAL A 241 11.11 17.31 -4.00
CA VAL A 241 12.42 16.67 -4.16
C VAL A 241 13.01 16.26 -2.82
N SER A 242 12.83 17.06 -1.77
CA SER A 242 13.30 16.74 -0.42
C SER A 242 12.63 15.49 0.16
N ALA A 243 11.41 15.19 -0.27
CA ALA A 243 10.67 14.00 0.16
C ALA A 243 11.30 12.68 -0.34
N LEU A 244 12.10 12.70 -1.41
CA LEU A 244 12.88 11.53 -1.85
C LEU A 244 13.88 11.05 -0.77
N ARG A 245 14.32 11.95 0.10
CA ARG A 245 15.27 11.66 1.19
C ARG A 245 14.63 11.74 2.57
N GLY A 246 13.33 12.02 2.66
CA GLY A 246 12.63 12.25 3.94
C GLY A 246 12.94 13.59 4.59
N ALA A 247 13.65 14.49 3.90
CA ALA A 247 14.05 15.79 4.44
C ALA A 247 12.89 16.81 4.47
N HIS A 248 11.79 16.55 3.78
CA HIS A 248 10.56 17.38 3.79
C HIS A 248 9.99 17.56 5.20
N LEU A 249 10.23 16.62 6.12
CA LEU A 249 9.74 16.70 7.51
C LEU A 249 10.31 17.89 8.28
N ALA A 250 11.43 18.47 7.85
CA ALA A 250 12.01 19.67 8.45
C ALA A 250 11.37 20.98 7.95
N HIS A 251 10.49 20.90 6.94
CA HIS A 251 9.88 22.09 6.36
C HIS A 251 8.77 22.62 7.28
N PRO A 252 8.68 23.96 7.57
CA PRO A 252 7.72 24.52 8.53
C PRO A 252 6.24 24.35 8.15
N LYS A 253 5.95 24.06 6.88
CA LYS A 253 4.60 23.74 6.39
C LYS A 253 4.27 22.25 6.39
N VAL A 254 5.19 21.39 6.85
CA VAL A 254 4.96 19.95 7.00
C VAL A 254 4.79 19.64 8.48
N ARG A 255 3.73 18.94 8.79
CA ARG A 255 3.47 18.42 10.13
C ARG A 255 3.46 16.91 10.07
N ALA A 256 4.25 16.28 10.96
CA ALA A 256 4.29 14.85 11.13
C ALA A 256 3.84 14.50 12.54
N ARG A 257 2.90 13.56 12.64
CA ARG A 257 2.41 13.04 13.93
C ARG A 257 2.01 11.59 13.80
N ARG A 258 1.96 10.89 14.90
CA ARG A 258 1.55 9.49 14.95
C ARG A 258 0.18 9.36 15.60
N GLY A 259 -0.56 8.36 15.19
CA GLY A 259 -1.86 8.07 15.77
C GLY A 259 -2.37 6.69 15.37
N ALA A 260 -3.31 6.17 16.13
CA ALA A 260 -4.01 4.93 15.82
C ALA A 260 -5.38 5.17 15.18
N ARG A 261 -5.94 6.37 15.34
CA ARG A 261 -7.25 6.76 14.78
C ARG A 261 -7.28 8.26 14.50
N CYS A 262 -7.90 8.63 13.38
CA CYS A 262 -8.17 10.01 12.99
C CYS A 262 -9.54 10.11 12.34
N MET A 263 -10.30 11.15 12.68
CA MET A 263 -11.59 11.46 12.06
C MET A 263 -11.44 12.72 11.22
N LEU A 264 -11.85 12.64 9.97
CA LEU A 264 -11.77 13.73 9.01
C LEU A 264 -13.16 14.02 8.44
N SER A 265 -13.42 15.28 8.16
CA SER A 265 -14.57 15.72 7.38
C SER A 265 -14.10 16.63 6.25
N PHE A 266 -14.52 16.35 5.03
CA PHE A 266 -14.17 17.10 3.83
C PHE A 266 -15.36 17.94 3.35
N SER A 267 -15.16 18.84 2.38
CA SER A 267 -16.24 19.61 1.77
C SER A 267 -17.23 18.76 0.93
N GLY A 268 -16.75 17.61 0.45
CA GLY A 268 -17.50 16.60 -0.31
C GLY A 268 -16.83 15.25 -0.15
N ALA A 269 -17.40 14.18 -0.72
CA ALA A 269 -16.79 12.86 -0.73
C ALA A 269 -15.44 12.88 -1.46
N PRO A 270 -14.31 12.62 -0.78
CA PRO A 270 -12.99 12.74 -1.38
C PRO A 270 -12.64 11.52 -2.23
N ALA A 271 -11.79 11.71 -3.23
CA ALA A 271 -10.98 10.63 -3.77
C ALA A 271 -9.71 10.47 -2.91
N CYS A 272 -9.24 9.27 -2.76
CA CYS A 272 -7.99 8.95 -2.06
C CYS A 272 -7.15 7.94 -2.83
N ASP A 273 -5.85 7.99 -2.59
CA ASP A 273 -4.90 6.96 -2.99
C ASP A 273 -4.86 5.88 -1.90
N LEU A 274 -5.09 4.63 -2.25
CA LEU A 274 -4.90 3.47 -1.38
C LEU A 274 -3.86 2.54 -2.04
N ASP A 275 -2.64 2.54 -1.52
CA ASP A 275 -1.54 1.70 -2.01
C ASP A 275 -1.27 1.86 -3.53
N GLY A 276 -1.45 3.07 -4.07
CA GLY A 276 -1.27 3.37 -5.50
C GLY A 276 -2.54 3.17 -6.34
N GLU A 277 -3.71 2.97 -5.72
CA GLU A 277 -5.00 2.83 -6.40
C GLU A 277 -5.94 3.96 -6.04
N LEU A 278 -6.48 4.64 -7.07
CA LEU A 278 -7.46 5.69 -6.88
C LEU A 278 -8.80 5.11 -6.43
N THR A 279 -9.26 5.52 -5.25
CA THR A 279 -10.53 5.10 -4.67
C THR A 279 -11.42 6.31 -4.42
N GLN A 280 -12.64 6.30 -4.98
CA GLN A 280 -13.66 7.31 -4.68
C GLN A 280 -14.43 6.90 -3.42
N LEU A 281 -14.35 7.70 -2.38
CA LEU A 281 -15.07 7.43 -1.14
C LEU A 281 -16.54 7.81 -1.26
N ALA A 282 -17.39 7.20 -0.42
CA ALA A 282 -18.85 7.35 -0.51
C ALA A 282 -19.40 8.50 0.35
N SER A 283 -18.62 9.05 1.27
CA SER A 283 -19.05 10.10 2.20
C SER A 283 -17.93 11.13 2.39
N ARG A 284 -18.30 12.33 2.81
CA ARG A 284 -17.37 13.37 3.22
C ARG A 284 -16.72 13.09 4.58
N ASP A 285 -17.38 12.28 5.42
CA ASP A 285 -16.91 11.92 6.75
C ASP A 285 -16.15 10.58 6.66
N VAL A 286 -14.90 10.62 7.10
CA VAL A 286 -13.93 9.54 6.95
C VAL A 286 -13.26 9.26 8.27
N VAL A 287 -13.21 8.02 8.66
CA VAL A 287 -12.41 7.56 9.81
C VAL A 287 -11.24 6.76 9.27
N VAL A 288 -10.03 7.17 9.60
CA VAL A 288 -8.80 6.41 9.33
C VAL A 288 -8.33 5.81 10.64
N ARG A 289 -8.10 4.50 10.67
CA ARG A 289 -7.56 3.81 11.85
C ARG A 289 -6.58 2.72 11.47
N MET A 290 -5.76 2.30 12.44
CA MET A 290 -4.94 1.10 12.32
C MET A 290 -5.69 -0.11 12.89
N ALA A 291 -5.45 -1.27 12.28
CA ALA A 291 -5.79 -2.59 12.78
C ALA A 291 -4.47 -3.29 13.16
N PRO A 292 -4.09 -3.26 14.45
CA PRO A 292 -2.80 -3.76 14.89
C PRO A 292 -2.67 -5.27 14.67
N GLY A 293 -1.54 -5.72 14.13
CA GLY A 293 -1.22 -7.11 13.89
C GLY A 293 -2.23 -7.86 13.04
N ALA A 294 -2.97 -7.16 12.19
CA ALA A 294 -4.10 -7.70 11.43
C ALA A 294 -3.72 -8.79 10.43
N LEU A 295 -2.46 -8.84 10.02
CA LEU A 295 -1.98 -9.79 9.03
C LEU A 295 -0.76 -10.56 9.57
N ARG A 296 -0.69 -11.85 9.20
CA ARG A 296 0.51 -12.69 9.33
C ARG A 296 1.26 -12.66 8.01
N VAL A 297 2.50 -12.21 8.03
CA VAL A 297 3.32 -12.07 6.82
C VAL A 297 4.54 -12.98 6.90
N VAL A 298 4.81 -13.68 5.81
CA VAL A 298 6.02 -14.51 5.68
C VAL A 298 7.25 -13.60 5.63
N ALA A 299 8.09 -13.71 6.64
CA ALA A 299 9.34 -12.97 6.78
C ALA A 299 10.32 -13.82 7.60
N PRO A 300 11.63 -13.57 7.51
CA PRO A 300 12.60 -14.20 8.41
C PRO A 300 12.18 -13.98 9.87
N GLY A 301 12.23 -15.04 10.68
CA GLY A 301 11.94 -14.93 12.11
C GLY A 301 12.78 -13.84 12.74
N VAL A 302 12.18 -12.98 13.55
CA VAL A 302 12.92 -12.00 14.34
C VAL A 302 13.75 -12.80 15.34
N SER A 303 15.07 -12.86 15.10
CA SER A 303 15.98 -13.48 16.07
C SER A 303 15.78 -12.76 17.42
N SER A 304 15.52 -13.55 18.48
CA SER A 304 15.30 -13.03 19.84
C SER A 304 16.55 -12.37 20.48
N ALA A 305 17.58 -12.12 19.67
CA ALA A 305 18.87 -11.57 20.11
C ALA A 305 18.93 -10.02 20.16
N ALA A 306 17.80 -9.33 19.94
CA ALA A 306 17.74 -7.87 19.96
C ALA A 306 16.57 -7.33 20.85
N ARG A 307 16.45 -7.84 22.08
CA ARG A 307 15.64 -7.21 23.12
C ARG A 307 16.54 -6.71 24.23
#